data_db50fd6bf31280c7ce44938ee0690d8a
#
_entry.id   db50fd6bf31280c7ce44938ee0690d8a
#
_cell.length_a   1.000
_cell.length_b   1.000
_cell.length_c   1.000
_cell.angle_alpha   90.00
_cell.angle_beta   90.00
_cell.angle_gamma   90.00
#
_symmetry.space_group_name_H-M   'P 1'
#
loop_
_entity.id
_entity.type
_entity.pdbx_description
1 polymer ?
#
loop_
_entity_poly.entity_id
_entity_poly.type
_entity_poly.pdbx_seq_one_letter_code
_entity_poly.pdbx_strand_id
1 'polypeptide(L)'
;MSDLIKIAVDAMGGDGSPKKIIDGIILNHSKNKNNFFKIFGDKKKIDPLINGKISNNFFEIIHTEKKIESTDSPLEGAKRGKDTSMWLAIQSVKDKEADIVISAGNTGVLLVISRMILKIRLMKPLWTLAP
;
A
#
# COMPACT_ATOMS: atom_id res chain seq x y z
N MET A 1 -9.70 19.39 15.18
CA MET A 1 -9.57 18.19 14.38
C MET A 1 -8.13 17.93 14.02
N SER A 2 -7.62 16.87 14.50
CA SER A 2 -6.26 16.52 14.15
C SER A 2 -6.22 16.11 12.69
N ASP A 3 -5.16 16.53 12.02
CA ASP A 3 -4.93 16.12 10.66
C ASP A 3 -4.17 14.80 10.68
N LEU A 4 -4.92 13.71 10.65
CA LEU A 4 -4.29 12.40 10.58
C LEU A 4 -3.58 12.25 9.25
N ILE A 5 -2.41 11.64 9.29
CA ILE A 5 -1.70 11.25 8.08
C ILE A 5 -2.40 10.01 7.53
N LYS A 6 -2.85 10.08 6.28
CA LYS A 6 -3.54 8.95 5.65
C LYS A 6 -2.53 8.09 4.92
N ILE A 7 -2.41 6.85 5.36
CA ILE A 7 -1.45 5.90 4.81
C ILE A 7 -2.21 4.83 4.04
N ALA A 8 -1.97 4.75 2.73
CA ALA A 8 -2.51 3.67 1.91
C ALA A 8 -1.60 2.46 2.05
N VAL A 9 -2.16 1.32 2.39
CA VAL A 9 -1.40 0.10 2.66
C VAL A 9 -1.86 -1.01 1.73
N ASP A 10 -0.92 -1.56 0.95
CA ASP A 10 -1.14 -2.79 0.21
C ASP A 10 -1.01 -3.95 1.19
N ALA A 11 -2.14 -4.45 1.67
CA ALA A 11 -2.14 -5.47 2.72
C ALA A 11 -1.83 -6.86 2.21
N MET A 12 -1.84 -7.06 0.89
CA MET A 12 -1.67 -8.40 0.30
C MET A 12 -0.29 -8.63 -0.27
N GLY A 13 0.57 -7.60 -0.28
CA GLY A 13 1.91 -7.71 -0.82
C GLY A 13 2.90 -8.29 0.20
N GLY A 14 3.80 -9.14 -0.31
CA GLY A 14 4.87 -9.70 0.51
C GLY A 14 4.53 -11.02 1.19
N ASP A 15 5.57 -11.70 1.65
CA ASP A 15 5.42 -12.99 2.33
C ASP A 15 4.73 -12.81 3.67
N GLY A 16 3.83 -13.74 3.99
CA GLY A 16 3.12 -13.71 5.26
C GLY A 16 2.00 -12.69 5.34
N SER A 17 1.66 -12.07 4.21
CA SER A 17 0.55 -11.12 4.13
C SER A 17 -0.79 -11.87 4.03
N PRO A 18 -1.86 -11.30 4.54
CA PRO A 18 -1.93 -9.96 5.16
C PRO A 18 -1.53 -9.89 6.63
N LYS A 19 -1.30 -11.03 7.30
CA LYS A 19 -1.08 -11.03 8.74
C LYS A 19 0.08 -10.14 9.17
N LYS A 20 1.23 -10.24 8.51
CA LYS A 20 2.40 -9.44 8.88
C LYS A 20 2.14 -7.94 8.71
N ILE A 21 1.44 -7.59 7.67
CA ILE A 21 1.12 -6.17 7.40
C ILE A 21 0.18 -5.64 8.47
N ILE A 22 -0.86 -6.40 8.80
CA ILE A 22 -1.81 -5.98 9.82
C ILE A 22 -1.14 -5.91 11.19
N ASP A 23 -0.29 -6.87 11.53
CA ASP A 23 0.46 -6.82 12.78
C ASP A 23 1.32 -5.54 12.85
N GLY A 24 1.93 -5.15 11.74
CA GLY A 24 2.69 -3.92 11.66
C GLY A 24 1.83 -2.68 11.86
N ILE A 25 0.64 -2.65 11.28
CA ILE A 25 -0.31 -1.55 11.46
C ILE A 25 -0.70 -1.43 12.95
N ILE A 26 -1.04 -2.56 13.58
CA ILE A 26 -1.43 -2.58 14.98
C ILE A 26 -0.28 -2.07 15.86
N LEU A 27 0.93 -2.52 15.59
CA LEU A 27 2.10 -2.09 16.34
C LEU A 27 2.34 -0.58 16.17
N ASN A 28 2.27 -0.09 14.94
CA ASN A 28 2.43 1.34 14.67
C ASN A 28 1.38 2.15 15.43
N HIS A 29 0.12 1.72 15.36
CA HIS A 29 -0.97 2.41 16.03
C HIS A 29 -0.77 2.47 17.55
N SER A 30 -0.21 1.43 18.14
CA SER A 30 0.05 1.41 19.57
C SER A 30 1.05 2.48 20.00
N LYS A 31 1.94 2.87 19.09
CA LYS A 31 2.99 3.84 19.36
C LYS A 31 2.67 5.26 18.88
N ASN A 32 1.83 5.38 17.86
CA ASN A 32 1.55 6.66 17.23
C ASN A 32 0.10 6.68 16.74
N LYS A 33 -0.71 7.53 17.33
CA LYS A 33 -2.14 7.66 17.00
C LYS A 33 -2.42 8.73 15.97
N ASN A 34 -1.40 9.22 15.27
CA ASN A 34 -1.58 10.30 14.29
C ASN A 34 -1.79 9.79 12.86
N ASN A 35 -1.92 8.48 12.69
CA ASN A 35 -2.08 7.85 11.37
C ASN A 35 -3.47 7.26 11.19
N PHE A 36 -4.00 7.43 9.99
CA PHE A 36 -5.20 6.74 9.53
C PHE A 36 -4.80 5.78 8.42
N PHE A 37 -5.22 4.52 8.51
CA PHE A 37 -4.81 3.49 7.55
C PHE A 37 -5.91 3.17 6.57
N LYS A 38 -5.66 3.39 5.28
CA LYS A 38 -6.52 2.90 4.20
C LYS A 38 -5.93 1.56 3.76
N ILE A 39 -6.59 0.48 4.12
CA ILE A 39 -6.06 -0.88 3.95
C ILE A 39 -6.70 -1.51 2.72
N PHE A 40 -5.88 -1.84 1.72
CA PHE A 40 -6.35 -2.43 0.48
C PHE A 40 -6.05 -3.92 0.46
N GLY A 41 -7.08 -4.73 0.32
CA GLY A 41 -6.90 -6.17 0.29
C GLY A 41 -8.19 -6.93 0.51
N ASP A 42 -8.06 -8.23 0.67
CA ASP A 42 -9.20 -9.12 0.88
C ASP A 42 -9.78 -8.93 2.28
N LYS A 43 -10.93 -8.30 2.34
CA LYS A 43 -11.60 -7.96 3.59
C LYS A 43 -11.86 -9.21 4.45
N LYS A 44 -12.17 -10.32 3.83
CA LYS A 44 -12.44 -11.57 4.57
C LYS A 44 -11.21 -12.07 5.33
N LYS A 45 -10.03 -11.81 4.78
CA LYS A 45 -8.78 -12.21 5.41
C LYS A 45 -8.29 -11.17 6.42
N ILE A 46 -8.62 -9.90 6.19
CA ILE A 46 -8.15 -8.80 7.02
C ILE A 46 -9.00 -8.62 8.27
N ASP A 47 -10.33 -8.68 8.14
CA ASP A 47 -11.24 -8.45 9.26
C ASP A 47 -10.87 -9.24 10.52
N PRO A 48 -10.65 -10.57 10.45
CA PRO A 48 -10.32 -11.33 11.66
C PRO A 48 -9.02 -10.90 12.32
N LEU A 49 -8.13 -10.26 11.57
CA LEU A 49 -6.82 -9.86 12.08
C LEU A 49 -6.86 -8.50 12.79
N ILE A 50 -7.79 -7.64 12.41
CA ILE A 50 -7.79 -6.25 12.89
C ILE A 50 -8.98 -5.91 13.79
N ASN A 51 -10.08 -6.64 13.67
CA ASN A 51 -11.29 -6.35 14.46
C ASN A 51 -11.02 -6.41 15.95
N GLY A 52 -11.46 -5.36 16.64
CA GLY A 52 -11.30 -5.25 18.08
C GLY A 52 -9.90 -4.81 18.52
N LYS A 53 -8.96 -4.66 17.60
CA LYS A 53 -7.59 -4.29 17.93
C LYS A 53 -7.29 -2.82 17.68
N ILE A 54 -8.00 -2.21 16.73
CA ILE A 54 -7.90 -0.79 16.43
C ILE A 54 -9.32 -0.26 16.26
N SER A 55 -9.57 0.95 16.76
CA SER A 55 -10.86 1.60 16.58
C SER A 55 -11.10 1.92 15.10
N ASN A 56 -12.34 1.77 14.66
CA ASN A 56 -12.74 2.09 13.30
C ASN A 56 -12.50 3.54 12.91
N ASN A 57 -12.21 4.40 13.89
CA ASN A 57 -11.88 5.80 13.61
C ASN A 57 -10.49 5.95 12.98
N PHE A 58 -9.67 4.90 12.99
CA PHE A 58 -8.28 4.96 12.54
C PHE A 58 -7.98 4.12 11.31
N PHE A 59 -8.96 3.43 10.77
CA PHE A 59 -8.74 2.66 9.53
C PHE A 59 -10.04 2.44 8.76
N GLU A 60 -9.88 2.12 7.49
CA GLU A 60 -10.94 1.56 6.65
C GLU A 60 -10.33 0.50 5.74
N ILE A 61 -11.13 -0.47 5.35
CA ILE A 61 -10.70 -1.54 4.45
C ILE A 61 -11.38 -1.34 3.11
N ILE A 62 -10.58 -1.22 2.05
CA ILE A 62 -11.06 -1.17 0.68
C ILE A 62 -10.84 -2.56 0.10
N HIS A 63 -11.93 -3.27 -0.14
CA HIS A 63 -11.87 -4.67 -0.53
C HIS A 63 -11.39 -4.88 -1.97
N THR A 64 -10.45 -5.79 -2.14
CA THR A 64 -10.12 -6.40 -3.42
C THR A 64 -9.49 -7.76 -3.16
N GLU A 65 -9.85 -8.74 -4.00
CA GLU A 65 -9.24 -10.07 -3.92
C GLU A 65 -8.01 -10.18 -4.82
N LYS A 66 -7.78 -9.20 -5.68
CA LYS A 66 -6.68 -9.23 -6.64
C LYS A 66 -5.40 -8.72 -6.00
N LYS A 67 -4.31 -9.42 -6.28
CA LYS A 67 -2.99 -9.02 -5.77
C LYS A 67 -1.90 -9.28 -6.81
N ILE A 68 -0.79 -8.58 -6.65
CA ILE A 68 0.40 -8.81 -7.46
C ILE A 68 1.16 -9.98 -6.81
N GLU A 69 1.61 -10.92 -7.65
CA GLU A 69 2.38 -12.06 -7.17
C GLU A 69 3.87 -11.71 -7.11
N SER A 70 4.58 -12.37 -6.18
CA SER A 70 6.02 -12.14 -6.04
C SER A 70 6.81 -12.56 -7.28
N THR A 71 6.23 -13.48 -8.08
CA THR A 71 6.86 -14.00 -9.30
C THR A 71 6.53 -13.20 -10.55
N ASP A 72 5.64 -12.21 -10.46
CA ASP A 72 5.30 -11.39 -11.61
C ASP A 72 6.51 -10.57 -12.05
N SER A 73 6.77 -10.56 -13.36
CA SER A 73 7.78 -9.66 -13.91
C SER A 73 7.28 -8.22 -13.80
N PRO A 74 8.19 -7.23 -13.72
CA PRO A 74 7.76 -5.84 -13.52
C PRO A 74 6.75 -5.34 -14.54
N LEU A 75 6.99 -5.54 -15.82
CA LEU A 75 6.07 -5.06 -16.86
C LEU A 75 4.80 -5.87 -16.94
N GLU A 76 4.89 -7.19 -16.86
CA GLU A 76 3.70 -8.04 -16.93
C GLU A 76 2.81 -7.85 -15.70
N GLY A 77 3.42 -7.77 -14.54
CA GLY A 77 2.68 -7.50 -13.30
C GLY A 77 1.96 -6.16 -13.36
N ALA A 78 2.63 -5.14 -13.89
CA ALA A 78 2.02 -3.82 -14.02
C ALA A 78 0.89 -3.81 -15.04
N LYS A 79 1.05 -4.50 -16.16
CA LYS A 79 -0.01 -4.59 -17.19
C LYS A 79 -1.27 -5.25 -16.65
N ARG A 80 -1.12 -6.23 -15.78
CA ARG A 80 -2.24 -6.94 -15.17
C ARG A 80 -2.62 -6.40 -13.81
N GLY A 81 -1.98 -5.30 -13.41
CA GLY A 81 -2.06 -4.80 -12.04
C GLY A 81 -3.33 -4.05 -11.68
N LYS A 82 -4.12 -3.64 -12.65
CA LYS A 82 -5.32 -2.84 -12.38
C LYS A 82 -6.25 -3.58 -11.42
N ASP A 83 -6.77 -2.84 -10.45
CA ASP A 83 -7.66 -3.36 -9.41
C ASP A 83 -7.00 -4.30 -8.39
N THR A 84 -5.69 -4.47 -8.44
CA THR A 84 -4.97 -5.17 -7.37
C THR A 84 -4.82 -4.26 -6.16
N SER A 85 -4.54 -4.86 -4.99
CA SER A 85 -4.32 -4.09 -3.76
C SER A 85 -3.19 -3.06 -3.93
N MET A 86 -2.12 -3.43 -4.61
CA MET A 86 -1.00 -2.53 -4.88
C MET A 86 -1.44 -1.35 -5.76
N TRP A 87 -2.15 -1.64 -6.86
CA TRP A 87 -2.62 -0.61 -7.78
C TRP A 87 -3.55 0.38 -7.09
N LEU A 88 -4.54 -0.14 -6.37
CA LEU A 88 -5.53 0.70 -5.71
C LEU A 88 -4.90 1.58 -4.63
N ALA A 89 -3.93 1.03 -3.89
CA ALA A 89 -3.23 1.81 -2.87
C ALA A 89 -2.47 2.99 -3.51
N ILE A 90 -1.77 2.75 -4.61
CA ILE A 90 -1.04 3.80 -5.31
C ILE A 90 -2.02 4.82 -5.90
N GLN A 91 -3.12 4.34 -6.49
CA GLN A 91 -4.14 5.22 -7.07
C GLN A 91 -4.73 6.16 -6.03
N SER A 92 -4.90 5.70 -4.80
CA SER A 92 -5.45 6.53 -3.74
C SER A 92 -4.55 7.74 -3.43
N VAL A 93 -3.24 7.58 -3.57
CA VAL A 93 -2.32 8.70 -3.39
C VAL A 93 -2.46 9.68 -4.54
N LYS A 94 -2.58 9.18 -5.77
CA LYS A 94 -2.80 10.07 -6.91
C LYS A 94 -4.09 10.85 -6.76
N ASP A 95 -5.13 10.22 -6.28
CA ASP A 95 -6.44 10.84 -6.11
C ASP A 95 -6.53 11.72 -4.86
N LYS A 96 -5.42 11.86 -4.14
CA LYS A 96 -5.33 12.66 -2.91
C LYS A 96 -6.23 12.15 -1.79
N GLU A 97 -6.54 10.86 -1.83
CA GLU A 97 -7.27 10.17 -0.77
C GLU A 97 -6.33 9.60 0.28
N ALA A 98 -5.05 9.57 -0.01
CA ALA A 98 -4.01 9.20 0.92
C ALA A 98 -2.77 10.06 0.70
N ASP A 99 -1.96 10.19 1.74
CA ASP A 99 -0.75 11.02 1.71
C ASP A 99 0.47 10.22 1.25
N ILE A 100 0.53 8.95 1.65
CA ILE A 100 1.65 8.07 1.30
C ILE A 100 1.11 6.66 1.04
N VAL A 101 1.92 5.86 0.36
CA VAL A 101 1.60 4.46 0.10
C VAL A 101 2.74 3.57 0.60
N ILE A 102 2.38 2.43 1.18
CA ILE A 102 3.32 1.42 1.67
C ILE A 102 2.93 0.09 1.05
N SER A 103 3.91 -0.61 0.50
CA SER A 103 3.74 -1.98 0.03
C SER A 103 5.02 -2.77 0.29
N ALA A 104 4.86 -3.98 0.80
CA ALA A 104 5.96 -4.94 0.96
C ALA A 104 5.99 -5.95 -0.17
N GLY A 105 5.24 -5.69 -1.25
CA GLY A 105 5.12 -6.61 -2.36
C GLY A 105 6.27 -6.50 -3.36
N ASN A 106 6.01 -7.01 -4.55
CA ASN A 106 6.98 -7.07 -5.65
C ASN A 106 7.53 -5.68 -5.97
N THR A 107 8.80 -5.45 -5.67
CA THR A 107 9.43 -4.13 -5.79
C THR A 107 9.46 -3.64 -7.24
N GLY A 108 9.72 -4.53 -8.19
CA GLY A 108 9.76 -4.14 -9.60
C GLY A 108 8.41 -3.69 -10.12
N VAL A 109 7.35 -4.42 -9.76
CA VAL A 109 5.99 -4.06 -10.14
C VAL A 109 5.58 -2.76 -9.45
N LEU A 110 5.92 -2.62 -8.17
CA LEU A 110 5.63 -1.40 -7.41
C LEU A 110 6.23 -0.16 -8.10
N LEU A 111 7.47 -0.28 -8.54
CA LEU A 111 8.17 0.82 -9.21
C LEU A 111 7.46 1.18 -10.52
N VAL A 112 7.13 0.18 -11.34
CA VAL A 112 6.49 0.43 -12.64
C VAL A 112 5.10 1.04 -12.47
N ILE A 113 4.28 0.48 -11.57
CA ILE A 113 2.94 1.02 -11.34
C ILE A 113 3.00 2.44 -10.77
N SER A 114 3.91 2.67 -9.83
CA SER A 114 4.07 4.01 -9.25
C SER A 114 4.44 5.03 -10.31
N ARG A 115 5.33 4.65 -11.21
CA ARG A 115 5.70 5.56 -12.31
C ARG A 115 4.53 5.81 -13.25
N MET A 116 3.76 4.78 -13.57
CA MET A 116 2.61 4.91 -14.47
C MET A 116 1.52 5.79 -13.88
N ILE A 117 1.19 5.58 -12.60
CA ILE A 117 0.06 6.27 -11.97
C ILE A 117 0.46 7.65 -11.46
N LEU A 118 1.54 7.72 -10.72
CA LEU A 118 1.97 8.97 -10.08
C LEU A 118 2.81 9.84 -11.02
N LYS A 119 3.28 9.28 -12.13
CA LYS A 119 4.13 9.98 -13.10
C LYS A 119 5.35 10.61 -12.44
N ILE A 120 5.88 9.92 -11.43
CA ILE A 120 7.07 10.38 -10.73
C ILE A 120 8.29 10.22 -11.62
N ARG A 121 9.25 11.15 -11.47
CA ARG A 121 10.54 10.98 -12.10
C ARG A 121 11.40 10.08 -11.24
N LEU A 122 12.04 9.11 -11.88
CA LEU A 122 13.03 8.30 -11.18
C LEU A 122 14.24 9.20 -10.90
N MET A 123 14.78 9.10 -9.68
CA MET A 123 16.02 9.81 -9.36
C MET A 123 17.14 9.26 -10.21
N LYS A 124 17.89 10.17 -10.85
CA LYS A 124 19.09 9.78 -11.54
C LYS A 124 20.15 9.39 -10.50
N PRO A 125 21.00 8.40 -10.79
CA PRO A 125 22.15 8.14 -9.93
C PRO A 125 22.98 9.41 -9.78
N LEU A 126 23.62 9.57 -8.62
CA LEU A 126 24.38 10.78 -8.34
C LEU A 126 25.44 11.09 -9.41
N TRP A 127 26.07 10.04 -9.95
CA TRP A 127 27.10 10.23 -10.96
C TRP A 127 26.55 10.77 -12.29
N THR A 128 25.23 10.72 -12.51
CA THR A 128 24.61 11.27 -13.72
C THR A 128 24.04 12.68 -13.51
N LEU A 129 24.11 13.22 -12.30
CA LEU A 129 23.60 14.55 -11.98
C LEU A 129 24.60 15.66 -12.28
N ALA A 130 25.85 15.31 -12.59
CA ALA A 130 26.85 16.30 -12.93
C ALA A 130 26.43 17.08 -14.17
N PRO A 131 26.67 18.38 -14.19
CA PRO A 131 26.37 19.23 -15.34
C PRO A 131 27.16 18.84 -16.58
#